data_dec5c2dbbccab550605f25618dd21daf
#
_entry.id   dec5c2dbbccab550605f25618dd21daf
#
_cell.length_a   1.000
_cell.length_b   1.000
_cell.length_c   1.000
_cell.angle_alpha   90.00
_cell.angle_beta   90.00
_cell.angle_gamma   90.00
#
_symmetry.space_group_name_H-M   'P 1'
#
loop_
_entity.id
_entity.type
_entity.pdbx_description
1 polymer ?
#
loop_
_entity_poly.entity_id
_entity_poly.type
_entity_poly.pdbx_seq_one_letter_code
_entity_poly.pdbx_strand_id
1 'polypeptide(L)'
;MRRFYAVALLACLPLLGEETRTNKVYQTEWDNVLPQVVDGGGWSTRIWLVNMGDAEAKFNLWFYKDDGGAWNITLKDNPQASNVWRGSIPVGGSLFLETARTDSQTSQGWAYLETTSWISGAGLFKADWMDPQTGGQMYAEGVVPLTPENDIDFFIPFDNRNGYVTSVAIANSYLTETATLKVQFRNPDGTIIRDDSFPLGPLQHTAFKTTDKYPETLGKNGVIEFTETGGKAGASALGLLFSPRGTFTSVHSVSIDPHYF
;
A
#
# COMPACT_ATOMS: atom_id res chain seq x y z
N MET A 1 34.66 -18.41 -11.61
CA MET A 1 33.38 -19.04 -11.24
C MET A 1 32.24 -18.20 -11.80
N ARG A 2 31.55 -18.66 -12.83
CA ARG A 2 30.39 -17.95 -13.41
C ARG A 2 29.17 -18.35 -12.58
N ARG A 3 28.58 -17.40 -11.85
CA ARG A 3 27.30 -17.60 -11.16
C ARG A 3 26.18 -17.51 -12.20
N PHE A 4 25.51 -18.63 -12.43
CA PHE A 4 24.26 -18.64 -13.19
C PHE A 4 23.14 -18.13 -12.28
N TYR A 5 22.54 -17.01 -12.64
CA TYR A 5 21.28 -16.58 -12.04
C TYR A 5 20.16 -17.45 -12.63
N ALA A 6 19.54 -18.26 -11.80
CA ALA A 6 18.34 -18.98 -12.18
C ALA A 6 17.18 -17.97 -12.26
N VAL A 7 16.72 -17.69 -13.46
CA VAL A 7 15.45 -16.99 -13.69
C VAL A 7 14.35 -18.01 -13.37
N ALA A 8 13.64 -17.81 -12.26
CA ALA A 8 12.45 -18.60 -11.96
C ALA A 8 11.37 -18.25 -12.99
N LEU A 9 11.08 -19.19 -13.91
CA LEU A 9 9.95 -19.08 -14.81
C LEU A 9 8.66 -19.25 -13.99
N LEU A 10 7.89 -18.19 -13.85
CA LEU A 10 6.55 -18.24 -13.29
C LEU A 10 5.63 -18.99 -14.27
N ALA A 11 5.28 -20.24 -13.96
CA ALA A 11 4.22 -20.95 -14.66
C ALA A 11 2.87 -20.48 -14.07
N CYS A 12 2.28 -19.43 -14.63
CA CYS A 12 0.93 -19.00 -14.29
C CYS A 12 -0.07 -19.77 -15.13
N LEU A 13 -0.90 -20.62 -14.51
CA LEU A 13 -2.08 -21.19 -15.16
C LEU A 13 -3.19 -20.13 -15.18
N PRO A 14 -3.82 -19.86 -16.32
CA PRO A 14 -4.92 -18.89 -16.38
C PRO A 14 -6.17 -19.48 -15.74
N LEU A 15 -6.65 -18.88 -14.66
CA LEU A 15 -8.00 -19.04 -14.17
C LEU A 15 -8.84 -17.89 -14.71
N LEU A 16 -9.84 -18.22 -15.53
CA LEU A 16 -10.84 -17.28 -16.05
C LEU A 16 -11.85 -17.01 -14.92
N GLY A 17 -11.68 -15.92 -14.19
CA GLY A 17 -12.61 -15.45 -13.16
C GLY A 17 -11.88 -14.68 -12.05
N GLU A 18 -12.62 -13.83 -11.37
CA GLU A 18 -12.15 -13.22 -10.12
C GLU A 18 -12.08 -14.28 -9.04
N GLU A 19 -10.93 -14.44 -8.42
CA GLU A 19 -10.78 -15.29 -7.25
C GLU A 19 -11.11 -14.50 -5.98
N THR A 20 -11.72 -15.18 -5.03
CA THR A 20 -12.06 -14.61 -3.72
C THR A 20 -11.21 -15.24 -2.65
N ARG A 21 -10.53 -14.43 -1.84
CA ARG A 21 -9.87 -14.89 -0.61
C ARG A 21 -10.96 -15.25 0.40
N THR A 22 -11.18 -16.53 0.65
CA THR A 22 -12.23 -17.01 1.57
C THR A 22 -11.70 -17.31 2.96
N ASN A 23 -10.50 -17.86 3.03
CA ASN A 23 -9.74 -18.12 4.26
C ASN A 23 -8.27 -18.02 3.93
N LYS A 24 -7.42 -17.79 4.92
CA LYS A 24 -5.96 -17.82 4.71
C LYS A 24 -5.55 -19.19 4.16
N VAL A 25 -4.92 -19.19 2.99
CA VAL A 25 -4.32 -20.38 2.39
C VAL A 25 -3.11 -20.81 3.22
N TYR A 26 -2.36 -19.81 3.69
CA TYR A 26 -1.24 -19.97 4.59
C TYR A 26 -1.57 -19.30 5.92
N GLN A 27 -1.34 -20.01 7.03
CA GLN A 27 -1.54 -19.45 8.36
C GLN A 27 -0.18 -19.11 8.94
N THR A 28 0.30 -17.91 8.67
CA THR A 28 1.59 -17.45 9.18
C THR A 28 1.46 -16.06 9.80
N GLU A 29 2.37 -15.76 10.72
CA GLU A 29 2.56 -14.42 11.29
C GLU A 29 3.29 -13.46 10.32
N TRP A 30 3.61 -13.95 9.10
CA TRP A 30 4.42 -13.24 8.11
C TRP A 30 3.62 -12.52 7.03
N ASP A 31 2.30 -12.55 7.13
CA ASP A 31 1.42 -11.87 6.18
C ASP A 31 1.61 -10.35 6.26
N ASN A 32 1.56 -9.70 5.11
CA ASN A 32 1.85 -8.28 4.99
C ASN A 32 0.84 -7.56 4.07
N VAL A 33 0.77 -6.26 4.22
CA VAL A 33 -0.07 -5.37 3.41
C VAL A 33 0.80 -4.35 2.68
N LEU A 34 0.49 -4.10 1.42
CA LEU A 34 0.88 -2.89 0.71
C LEU A 34 -0.35 -1.98 0.68
N PRO A 35 -0.47 -0.99 1.58
CA PRO A 35 -1.70 -0.25 1.80
C PRO A 35 -2.05 0.73 0.67
N GLN A 36 -1.27 0.77 -0.39
CA GLN A 36 -1.55 1.47 -1.63
C GLN A 36 -0.92 0.74 -2.82
N VAL A 37 -1.68 0.59 -3.89
CA VAL A 37 -1.23 0.22 -5.24
C VAL A 37 -1.85 1.21 -6.20
N VAL A 38 -1.09 1.68 -7.18
CA VAL A 38 -1.58 2.62 -8.21
C VAL A 38 -1.15 2.11 -9.58
N ASP A 39 -2.05 2.10 -10.55
CA ASP A 39 -1.78 1.72 -11.94
C ASP A 39 -2.54 2.59 -12.93
N GLY A 40 -2.00 2.76 -14.14
CA GLY A 40 -2.63 3.55 -15.19
C GLY A 40 -2.48 5.08 -15.04
N GLY A 41 -2.90 5.85 -16.01
CA GLY A 41 -2.88 7.32 -16.00
C GLY A 41 -1.50 7.93 -15.75
N GLY A 42 -0.42 7.27 -16.15
CA GLY A 42 0.95 7.68 -15.87
C GLY A 42 1.55 7.05 -14.60
N TRP A 43 0.78 6.27 -13.82
CA TRP A 43 1.25 5.60 -12.61
C TRP A 43 1.55 4.13 -12.84
N SER A 44 2.55 3.62 -12.11
CA SER A 44 2.79 2.18 -11.92
C SER A 44 3.29 1.90 -10.51
N THR A 45 3.07 0.68 -10.06
CA THR A 45 3.64 0.16 -8.80
C THR A 45 4.58 -0.99 -9.12
N ARG A 46 5.83 -0.91 -8.64
CA ARG A 46 6.75 -2.05 -8.60
C ARG A 46 6.78 -2.59 -7.19
N ILE A 47 6.59 -3.89 -7.04
CA ILE A 47 6.61 -4.59 -5.76
C ILE A 47 7.88 -5.42 -5.69
N TRP A 48 8.68 -5.21 -4.65
CA TRP A 48 9.88 -5.96 -4.34
C TRP A 48 9.61 -6.90 -3.19
N LEU A 49 9.87 -8.17 -3.40
CA LEU A 49 9.73 -9.21 -2.38
C LEU A 49 11.07 -9.90 -2.18
N VAL A 50 11.44 -10.11 -0.92
CA VAL A 50 12.69 -10.79 -0.53
C VAL A 50 12.35 -11.85 0.50
N ASN A 51 12.76 -13.10 0.25
CA ASN A 51 12.63 -14.16 1.24
C ASN A 51 13.74 -14.03 2.29
N MET A 52 13.34 -13.64 3.49
CA MET A 52 14.20 -13.48 4.67
C MET A 52 14.20 -14.71 5.58
N GLY A 53 13.36 -15.71 5.25
CA GLY A 53 13.26 -16.97 6.00
C GLY A 53 14.34 -18.00 5.60
N ASP A 54 14.31 -19.12 6.26
CA ASP A 54 15.24 -20.24 6.11
C ASP A 54 14.73 -21.36 5.19
N ALA A 55 13.52 -21.22 4.65
CA ALA A 55 12.88 -22.13 3.70
C ALA A 55 12.39 -21.37 2.44
N GLU A 56 12.08 -22.11 1.37
CA GLU A 56 11.39 -21.53 0.21
C GLU A 56 10.06 -20.94 0.64
N ALA A 57 9.82 -19.67 0.33
CA ALA A 57 8.58 -18.98 0.64
C ALA A 57 7.62 -19.08 -0.55
N LYS A 58 6.46 -19.72 -0.37
CA LYS A 58 5.34 -19.64 -1.30
C LYS A 58 4.46 -18.45 -0.93
N PHE A 59 3.89 -17.79 -1.92
CA PHE A 59 3.04 -16.63 -1.66
C PHE A 59 1.84 -16.55 -2.58
N ASN A 60 0.77 -15.87 -2.09
CA ASN A 60 -0.33 -15.30 -2.84
C ASN A 60 -0.34 -13.79 -2.61
N LEU A 61 -0.27 -13.00 -3.67
CA LEU A 61 -0.39 -11.55 -3.63
C LEU A 61 -1.75 -11.16 -4.23
N TRP A 62 -2.68 -10.75 -3.36
CA TRP A 62 -4.05 -10.39 -3.70
C TRP A 62 -4.17 -8.90 -3.91
N PHE A 63 -4.96 -8.47 -4.91
CA PHE A 63 -5.23 -7.05 -5.19
C PHE A 63 -6.71 -6.74 -5.02
N TYR A 64 -6.98 -5.60 -4.38
CA TYR A 64 -8.32 -5.10 -4.06
C TYR A 64 -8.46 -3.65 -4.47
N LYS A 65 -9.68 -3.28 -4.91
CA LYS A 65 -10.10 -1.90 -5.18
C LYS A 65 -10.46 -1.17 -3.88
N ASP A 66 -10.75 0.13 -3.98
CA ASP A 66 -11.19 0.95 -2.84
C ASP A 66 -12.47 0.42 -2.18
N ASP A 67 -13.38 -0.17 -2.95
CA ASP A 67 -14.64 -0.74 -2.45
C ASP A 67 -14.51 -2.13 -1.83
N GLY A 68 -13.31 -2.71 -1.81
CA GLY A 68 -13.04 -4.06 -1.32
C GLY A 68 -13.24 -5.15 -2.38
N GLY A 69 -13.70 -4.80 -3.57
CA GLY A 69 -13.84 -5.73 -4.70
C GLY A 69 -12.48 -6.20 -5.23
N ALA A 70 -12.46 -7.38 -5.84
CA ALA A 70 -11.29 -7.93 -6.50
C ALA A 70 -10.79 -6.98 -7.61
N TRP A 71 -9.47 -6.75 -7.68
CA TRP A 71 -8.87 -5.90 -8.70
C TRP A 71 -7.98 -6.70 -9.64
N ASN A 72 -8.49 -6.98 -10.84
CA ASN A 72 -7.69 -7.61 -11.88
C ASN A 72 -6.66 -6.62 -12.41
N ILE A 73 -5.40 -6.87 -12.11
CA ILE A 73 -4.27 -6.05 -12.50
C ILE A 73 -3.38 -6.81 -13.48
N THR A 74 -2.82 -6.11 -14.46
CA THR A 74 -1.88 -6.67 -15.43
C THR A 74 -0.46 -6.36 -14.98
N LEU A 75 0.44 -7.34 -15.03
CA LEU A 75 1.87 -7.14 -14.80
C LEU A 75 2.63 -7.04 -16.12
N LYS A 76 3.75 -6.32 -16.15
CA LYS A 76 4.57 -6.10 -17.36
C LYS A 76 5.02 -7.40 -18.02
N ASP A 77 5.39 -8.38 -17.21
CA ASP A 77 5.94 -9.66 -17.70
C ASP A 77 4.85 -10.73 -17.88
N ASN A 78 3.58 -10.39 -17.59
CA ASN A 78 2.44 -11.26 -17.81
C ASN A 78 1.24 -10.43 -18.26
N PRO A 79 0.84 -10.52 -19.54
CA PRO A 79 -0.23 -9.71 -20.12
C PRO A 79 -1.63 -10.12 -19.67
N GLN A 80 -1.78 -11.24 -18.95
CA GLN A 80 -3.07 -11.67 -18.44
C GLN A 80 -3.37 -11.00 -17.10
N ALA A 81 -4.48 -10.28 -17.03
CA ALA A 81 -4.93 -9.65 -15.81
C ALA A 81 -5.39 -10.69 -14.78
N SER A 82 -5.04 -10.49 -13.52
CA SER A 82 -5.45 -11.33 -12.39
C SER A 82 -5.56 -10.51 -11.12
N ASN A 83 -6.50 -10.85 -10.24
CA ASN A 83 -6.58 -10.26 -8.90
C ASN A 83 -5.72 -11.01 -7.86
N VAL A 84 -5.08 -12.11 -8.26
CA VAL A 84 -4.12 -12.82 -7.41
C VAL A 84 -2.92 -13.30 -8.22
N TRP A 85 -1.73 -13.03 -7.70
CA TRP A 85 -0.47 -13.51 -8.25
C TRP A 85 0.18 -14.48 -7.28
N ARG A 86 0.59 -15.65 -7.80
CA ARG A 86 1.16 -16.74 -7.00
C ARG A 86 2.57 -17.03 -7.45
N GLY A 87 3.41 -17.41 -6.48
CA GLY A 87 4.77 -17.79 -6.79
C GLY A 87 5.49 -18.38 -5.59
N SER A 88 6.78 -18.61 -5.79
CA SER A 88 7.70 -18.95 -4.71
C SER A 88 9.01 -18.19 -4.86
N ILE A 89 9.68 -17.94 -3.74
CA ILE A 89 10.97 -17.27 -3.67
C ILE A 89 11.91 -18.19 -2.89
N PRO A 90 13.04 -18.64 -3.47
CA PRO A 90 13.98 -19.47 -2.76
C PRO A 90 14.63 -18.71 -1.60
N VAL A 91 15.23 -19.45 -0.67
CA VAL A 91 15.94 -18.87 0.48
C VAL A 91 16.94 -17.81 0.02
N GLY A 92 16.86 -16.61 0.62
CA GLY A 92 17.71 -15.48 0.26
C GLY A 92 17.48 -14.92 -1.15
N GLY A 93 16.44 -15.40 -1.85
CA GLY A 93 16.04 -14.91 -3.17
C GLY A 93 15.15 -13.68 -3.10
N SER A 94 14.93 -13.07 -4.27
CA SER A 94 14.04 -11.91 -4.43
C SER A 94 13.21 -12.02 -5.71
N LEU A 95 12.08 -11.31 -5.72
CA LEU A 95 11.18 -11.20 -6.86
C LEU A 95 10.78 -9.74 -7.06
N PHE A 96 10.64 -9.33 -8.33
CA PHE A 96 10.15 -8.03 -8.73
C PHE A 96 8.91 -8.20 -9.59
N LEU A 97 7.82 -7.55 -9.19
CA LEU A 97 6.58 -7.48 -9.96
C LEU A 97 6.34 -6.00 -10.27
N GLU A 98 5.90 -5.67 -11.48
CA GLU A 98 5.60 -4.29 -11.85
C GLU A 98 4.29 -4.25 -12.65
N THR A 99 3.38 -3.34 -12.28
CA THR A 99 2.11 -3.15 -12.97
C THR A 99 2.33 -2.60 -14.38
N ALA A 100 1.49 -2.99 -15.33
CA ALA A 100 1.74 -2.77 -16.75
C ALA A 100 1.36 -1.38 -17.26
N ARG A 101 0.61 -0.58 -16.49
CA ARG A 101 0.14 0.77 -16.88
C ARG A 101 -0.72 0.75 -18.15
N THR A 102 -1.56 -0.25 -18.29
CA THR A 102 -2.34 -0.46 -19.51
C THR A 102 -3.48 0.54 -19.68
N ASP A 103 -3.99 1.09 -18.59
CA ASP A 103 -5.12 2.02 -18.62
C ASP A 103 -4.69 3.48 -18.76
N SER A 104 -5.46 4.26 -19.52
CA SER A 104 -5.29 5.71 -19.63
C SER A 104 -5.77 6.46 -18.38
N GLN A 105 -6.62 5.84 -17.57
CA GLN A 105 -7.11 6.38 -16.30
C GLN A 105 -6.34 5.77 -15.14
N THR A 106 -6.11 6.59 -14.11
CA THR A 106 -5.50 6.11 -12.87
C THR A 106 -6.51 5.26 -12.10
N SER A 107 -6.09 4.07 -11.74
CA SER A 107 -6.78 3.17 -10.82
C SER A 107 -5.94 2.99 -9.55
N GLN A 108 -6.60 2.85 -8.41
CA GLN A 108 -5.93 2.63 -7.13
C GLN A 108 -6.63 1.57 -6.31
N GLY A 109 -5.93 1.09 -5.31
CA GLY A 109 -6.37 0.09 -4.37
C GLY A 109 -5.20 -0.35 -3.51
N TRP A 110 -5.18 -1.59 -3.08
CA TRP A 110 -4.17 -2.11 -2.17
C TRP A 110 -3.86 -3.58 -2.45
N ALA A 111 -2.83 -4.12 -1.80
CA ALA A 111 -2.49 -5.53 -1.95
C ALA A 111 -2.24 -6.22 -0.62
N TYR A 112 -2.63 -7.49 -0.54
CA TYR A 112 -2.42 -8.38 0.59
C TYR A 112 -1.48 -9.52 0.20
N LEU A 113 -0.42 -9.70 0.97
CA LEU A 113 0.55 -10.77 0.79
C LEU A 113 0.32 -11.87 1.83
N GLU A 114 -0.16 -13.03 1.36
CA GLU A 114 -0.13 -14.28 2.12
C GLU A 114 1.14 -15.05 1.82
N THR A 115 1.81 -15.57 2.83
CA THR A 115 3.08 -16.30 2.61
C THR A 115 3.27 -17.44 3.59
N THR A 116 4.10 -18.44 3.21
CA THR A 116 4.46 -19.59 4.06
C THR A 116 5.71 -19.36 4.89
N SER A 117 6.42 -18.25 4.68
CA SER A 117 7.67 -17.92 5.36
C SER A 117 7.87 -16.41 5.37
N TRP A 118 8.83 -15.92 6.12
CA TRP A 118 9.11 -14.49 6.23
C TRP A 118 9.54 -13.89 4.89
N ILE A 119 8.62 -13.14 4.26
CA ILE A 119 8.91 -12.27 3.14
C ILE A 119 8.87 -10.82 3.64
N SER A 120 9.93 -10.07 3.36
CA SER A 120 9.96 -8.61 3.49
C SER A 120 9.94 -7.98 2.10
N GLY A 121 9.67 -6.67 2.04
CA GLY A 121 9.65 -5.98 0.76
C GLY A 121 9.12 -4.57 0.81
N ALA A 122 8.87 -4.02 -0.37
CA ALA A 122 8.37 -2.66 -0.53
C ALA A 122 7.63 -2.49 -1.85
N GLY A 123 6.72 -1.51 -1.90
CA GLY A 123 6.17 -0.95 -3.12
C GLY A 123 6.93 0.30 -3.55
N LEU A 124 7.33 0.39 -4.81
CA LEU A 124 7.85 1.60 -5.44
C LEU A 124 6.78 2.17 -6.36
N PHE A 125 6.22 3.30 -5.99
CA PHE A 125 5.33 4.07 -6.86
C PHE A 125 6.16 4.88 -7.85
N LYS A 126 5.73 4.87 -9.10
CA LYS A 126 6.29 5.68 -10.17
C LYS A 126 5.18 6.47 -10.79
N ALA A 127 5.40 7.76 -10.97
CA ALA A 127 4.50 8.64 -11.68
C ALA A 127 5.25 9.38 -12.79
N ASP A 128 4.67 9.38 -13.99
CA ASP A 128 5.15 10.16 -15.13
C ASP A 128 4.02 11.07 -15.59
N TRP A 129 4.30 12.34 -15.74
CA TRP A 129 3.33 13.30 -16.28
C TRP A 129 4.03 14.38 -17.09
N MET A 130 3.25 15.08 -17.91
CA MET A 130 3.72 16.27 -18.60
C MET A 130 3.48 17.49 -17.72
N ASP A 131 4.51 18.26 -17.46
CA ASP A 131 4.38 19.56 -16.79
C ASP A 131 3.53 20.49 -17.68
N PRO A 132 2.34 20.92 -17.22
CA PRO A 132 1.47 21.76 -18.03
C PRO A 132 2.04 23.18 -18.29
N GLN A 133 3.05 23.62 -17.53
CA GLN A 133 3.64 24.93 -17.65
C GLN A 133 4.82 24.93 -18.65
N THR A 134 5.63 23.88 -18.62
CA THR A 134 6.85 23.81 -19.45
C THR A 134 6.74 22.84 -20.61
N GLY A 135 5.74 21.94 -20.61
CA GLY A 135 5.62 20.83 -21.55
C GLY A 135 6.72 19.77 -21.37
N GLY A 136 7.52 19.87 -20.32
CA GLY A 136 8.56 18.90 -19.99
C GLY A 136 8.00 17.64 -19.34
N GLN A 137 8.65 16.51 -19.57
CA GLN A 137 8.31 15.27 -18.89
C GLN A 137 8.82 15.31 -17.45
N MET A 138 7.94 15.03 -16.51
CA MET A 138 8.21 14.96 -15.07
C MET A 138 8.16 13.53 -14.59
N TYR A 139 8.96 13.23 -13.58
CA TYR A 139 9.01 11.92 -12.91
C TYR A 139 8.99 12.11 -11.41
N ALA A 140 8.29 11.22 -10.73
CA ALA A 140 8.38 11.10 -9.29
C ALA A 140 8.36 9.62 -8.89
N GLU A 141 9.09 9.30 -7.83
CA GLU A 141 9.15 7.96 -7.26
C GLU A 141 9.08 8.06 -5.73
N GLY A 142 8.39 7.08 -5.11
CA GLY A 142 8.33 6.95 -3.66
C GLY A 142 8.25 5.48 -3.27
N VAL A 143 9.01 5.08 -2.27
CA VAL A 143 9.07 3.71 -1.77
C VAL A 143 8.31 3.61 -0.47
N VAL A 144 7.44 2.62 -0.35
CA VAL A 144 6.68 2.28 0.86
C VAL A 144 6.99 0.84 1.26
N PRO A 145 7.36 0.59 2.52
CA PRO A 145 7.56 -0.78 2.98
C PRO A 145 6.24 -1.56 2.96
N LEU A 146 6.33 -2.88 2.89
CA LEU A 146 5.24 -3.75 3.32
C LEU A 146 5.05 -3.54 4.83
N THR A 147 3.79 -3.51 5.26
CA THR A 147 3.42 -3.34 6.66
C THR A 147 2.71 -4.58 7.20
N PRO A 148 2.79 -4.87 8.51
CA PRO A 148 1.94 -5.87 9.13
C PRO A 148 0.45 -5.58 8.87
N GLU A 149 -0.37 -6.62 8.94
CA GLU A 149 -1.80 -6.50 8.60
C GLU A 149 -2.67 -5.79 9.66
N ASN A 150 -2.18 -5.52 10.87
CA ASN A 150 -3.04 -5.31 12.04
C ASN A 150 -2.60 -4.15 12.96
N ASP A 151 -2.27 -3.00 12.42
CA ASP A 151 -2.06 -1.84 13.29
C ASP A 151 -3.40 -1.31 13.83
N ILE A 152 -3.53 -1.23 15.17
CA ILE A 152 -4.70 -0.67 15.86
C ILE A 152 -4.50 0.82 16.13
N ASP A 153 -3.27 1.21 16.44
CA ASP A 153 -2.89 2.60 16.73
C ASP A 153 -1.63 2.95 15.94
N PHE A 154 -1.70 4.00 15.12
CA PHE A 154 -0.54 4.46 14.36
C PHE A 154 -0.57 5.97 14.13
N PHE A 155 0.61 6.55 13.98
CA PHE A 155 0.81 7.94 13.66
C PHE A 155 1.39 8.15 12.27
N ILE A 156 0.96 9.21 11.60
CA ILE A 156 1.55 9.68 10.35
C ILE A 156 1.89 11.17 10.51
N PRO A 157 3.16 11.58 10.43
CA PRO A 157 3.49 13.00 10.35
C PRO A 157 2.87 13.65 9.12
N PHE A 158 2.39 14.89 9.23
CA PHE A 158 1.87 15.63 8.08
C PHE A 158 2.47 17.03 7.98
N ASP A 159 2.60 17.52 6.74
CA ASP A 159 2.95 18.90 6.43
C ASP A 159 2.12 19.39 5.25
N ASN A 160 1.29 20.39 5.49
CA ASN A 160 0.42 21.05 4.50
C ASN A 160 0.79 22.54 4.33
N ARG A 161 2.02 22.91 4.67
CA ARG A 161 2.51 24.30 4.56
C ARG A 161 3.19 24.54 3.22
N ASN A 162 3.22 25.79 2.78
CA ASN A 162 4.01 26.24 1.63
C ASN A 162 3.74 25.44 0.33
N GLY A 163 2.50 24.98 0.14
CA GLY A 163 2.09 24.20 -1.03
C GLY A 163 2.45 22.70 -0.96
N TYR A 164 3.06 22.23 0.14
CA TYR A 164 3.14 20.80 0.42
C TYR A 164 1.77 20.26 0.83
N VAL A 165 1.50 19.00 0.50
CA VAL A 165 0.27 18.31 0.89
C VAL A 165 0.61 16.87 1.27
N THR A 166 0.22 16.48 2.47
CA THR A 166 0.27 15.07 2.87
C THR A 166 -0.99 14.35 2.39
N SER A 167 -0.81 13.21 1.77
CA SER A 167 -1.86 12.24 1.46
C SER A 167 -1.70 11.01 2.34
N VAL A 168 -2.81 10.38 2.65
CA VAL A 168 -2.86 9.14 3.45
C VAL A 168 -3.60 8.09 2.66
N ALA A 169 -3.10 6.86 2.69
CA ALA A 169 -3.78 5.67 2.19
C ALA A 169 -3.90 4.66 3.32
N ILE A 170 -5.07 4.07 3.47
CA ILE A 170 -5.41 3.13 4.55
C ILE A 170 -6.18 1.96 3.96
N ALA A 171 -5.81 0.73 4.32
CA ALA A 171 -6.47 -0.50 3.92
C ALA A 171 -6.90 -1.30 5.15
N ASN A 172 -8.12 -1.85 5.10
CA ASN A 172 -8.60 -2.85 6.03
C ASN A 172 -8.40 -4.25 5.41
N SER A 173 -7.53 -5.06 5.99
CA SER A 173 -7.19 -6.39 5.48
C SER A 173 -8.16 -7.50 5.91
N TYR A 174 -9.10 -7.20 6.78
CA TYR A 174 -10.07 -8.18 7.29
C TYR A 174 -11.15 -8.53 6.27
N LEU A 175 -11.49 -9.82 6.20
CA LEU A 175 -12.47 -10.34 5.25
C LEU A 175 -13.93 -10.02 5.62
N THR A 176 -14.23 -9.87 6.92
CA THR A 176 -15.60 -9.79 7.44
C THR A 176 -15.83 -8.64 8.41
N GLU A 177 -14.76 -8.05 8.95
CA GLU A 177 -14.86 -7.05 10.02
C GLU A 177 -14.64 -5.63 9.46
N THR A 178 -15.44 -4.70 9.95
CA THR A 178 -15.27 -3.27 9.67
C THR A 178 -14.34 -2.66 10.70
N ALA A 179 -13.30 -1.98 10.26
CA ALA A 179 -12.48 -1.12 11.11
C ALA A 179 -13.19 0.23 11.31
N THR A 180 -13.29 0.68 12.55
CA THR A 180 -13.79 2.02 12.89
C THR A 180 -12.61 2.88 13.34
N LEU A 181 -12.14 3.73 12.45
CA LEU A 181 -10.95 4.54 12.66
C LEU A 181 -11.33 5.90 13.23
N LYS A 182 -10.91 6.18 14.46
CA LYS A 182 -10.82 7.53 15.00
C LYS A 182 -9.61 8.21 14.40
N VAL A 183 -9.74 9.49 14.05
CA VAL A 183 -8.67 10.28 13.40
C VAL A 183 -8.51 11.59 14.16
N GLN A 184 -7.32 11.85 14.68
CA GLN A 184 -7.00 13.12 15.33
C GLN A 184 -5.81 13.80 14.65
N PHE A 185 -6.04 14.98 14.13
CA PHE A 185 -4.97 15.87 13.67
C PHE A 185 -4.51 16.73 14.84
N ARG A 186 -3.20 16.74 15.11
CA ARG A 186 -2.59 17.52 16.19
C ARG A 186 -1.52 18.45 15.66
N ASN A 187 -1.49 19.66 16.22
CA ASN A 187 -0.38 20.60 16.06
C ASN A 187 0.90 20.04 16.71
N PRO A 188 2.09 20.61 16.42
CA PRO A 188 3.34 20.19 17.07
C PRO A 188 3.36 20.35 18.61
N ASP A 189 2.49 21.19 19.17
CA ASP A 189 2.33 21.36 20.62
C ASP A 189 1.33 20.35 21.24
N GLY A 190 0.79 19.41 20.43
CA GLY A 190 -0.18 18.40 20.85
C GLY A 190 -1.63 18.86 20.85
N THR A 191 -1.92 20.12 20.61
CA THR A 191 -3.31 20.61 20.54
C THR A 191 -4.05 20.06 19.33
N ILE A 192 -5.33 19.69 19.51
CA ILE A 192 -6.15 19.07 18.46
C ILE A 192 -6.57 20.12 17.44
N ILE A 193 -6.31 19.85 16.16
CA ILE A 193 -6.81 20.59 15.00
C ILE A 193 -8.18 20.07 14.59
N ARG A 194 -8.31 18.74 14.54
CA ARG A 194 -9.51 18.02 14.11
C ARG A 194 -9.62 16.69 14.85
N ASP A 195 -10.85 16.35 15.24
CA ASP A 195 -11.24 15.04 15.76
C ASP A 195 -12.38 14.53 14.88
N ASP A 196 -12.25 13.31 14.34
CA ASP A 196 -13.23 12.70 13.45
C ASP A 196 -13.17 11.17 13.57
N SER A 197 -14.12 10.50 12.93
CA SER A 197 -14.07 9.04 12.77
C SER A 197 -14.77 8.61 11.49
N PHE A 198 -14.30 7.50 10.90
CA PHE A 198 -14.96 6.90 9.76
C PHE A 198 -14.82 5.37 9.78
N PRO A 199 -15.83 4.65 9.25
CA PRO A 199 -15.72 3.21 9.05
C PRO A 199 -14.93 2.91 7.78
N LEU A 200 -14.19 1.80 7.80
CA LEU A 200 -13.58 1.17 6.65
C LEU A 200 -14.02 -0.29 6.62
N GLY A 201 -14.93 -0.62 5.71
CA GLY A 201 -15.53 -1.95 5.61
C GLY A 201 -14.51 -3.05 5.28
N PRO A 202 -14.94 -4.31 5.27
CA PRO A 202 -14.09 -5.45 4.94
C PRO A 202 -13.40 -5.27 3.59
N LEU A 203 -12.08 -5.50 3.53
CA LEU A 203 -11.22 -5.34 2.36
C LEU A 203 -11.23 -3.95 1.71
N GLN A 204 -11.89 -2.96 2.32
CA GLN A 204 -11.95 -1.61 1.77
C GLN A 204 -10.64 -0.86 1.96
N HIS A 205 -10.44 0.07 1.07
CA HIS A 205 -9.32 1.00 1.04
C HIS A 205 -9.82 2.43 0.88
N THR A 206 -9.07 3.37 1.41
CA THR A 206 -9.28 4.80 1.15
C THR A 206 -7.96 5.50 1.01
N ALA A 207 -7.87 6.40 0.02
CA ALA A 207 -6.74 7.31 -0.12
C ALA A 207 -7.25 8.74 -0.32
N PHE A 208 -6.68 9.69 0.40
CA PHE A 208 -7.10 11.10 0.34
C PHE A 208 -5.94 12.04 0.63
N LYS A 209 -6.00 13.22 0.04
CA LYS A 209 -5.21 14.36 0.48
C LYS A 209 -5.80 14.90 1.76
N THR A 210 -4.97 15.15 2.75
CA THR A 210 -5.43 15.65 4.05
C THR A 210 -6.15 16.99 3.94
N THR A 211 -5.69 17.87 3.05
CA THR A 211 -6.31 19.18 2.80
C THR A 211 -7.67 19.12 2.12
N ASP A 212 -7.94 18.07 1.32
CA ASP A 212 -9.21 17.91 0.63
C ASP A 212 -10.28 17.37 1.58
N LYS A 213 -9.91 16.37 2.40
CA LYS A 213 -10.84 15.76 3.37
C LYS A 213 -10.99 16.59 4.64
N TYR A 214 -9.93 17.27 5.07
CA TYR A 214 -9.85 18.08 6.29
C TYR A 214 -9.23 19.44 5.99
N PRO A 215 -10.01 20.38 5.39
CA PRO A 215 -9.51 21.69 4.95
C PRO A 215 -8.86 22.53 6.05
N GLU A 216 -9.24 22.31 7.30
CA GLU A 216 -8.65 22.96 8.48
C GLU A 216 -7.18 22.62 8.72
N THR A 217 -6.64 21.61 8.04
CA THR A 217 -5.22 21.24 8.10
C THR A 217 -4.35 22.06 7.13
N LEU A 218 -4.96 22.82 6.22
CA LEU A 218 -4.25 23.66 5.26
C LEU A 218 -3.35 24.67 5.98
N GLY A 219 -2.11 24.79 5.54
CA GLY A 219 -1.10 25.67 6.13
C GLY A 219 -0.55 25.21 7.48
N LYS A 220 -0.88 23.99 7.91
CA LYS A 220 -0.45 23.41 9.19
C LYS A 220 0.47 22.21 8.98
N ASN A 221 1.14 21.84 10.04
CA ASN A 221 1.90 20.60 10.16
C ASN A 221 1.72 19.99 11.54
N GLY A 222 2.09 18.75 11.69
CA GLY A 222 1.99 18.03 12.96
C GLY A 222 1.89 16.52 12.74
N VAL A 223 0.97 15.89 13.47
CA VAL A 223 0.78 14.45 13.40
C VAL A 223 -0.71 14.10 13.23
N ILE A 224 -0.97 13.06 12.48
CA ILE A 224 -2.26 12.40 12.38
C ILE A 224 -2.17 11.13 13.22
N GLU A 225 -3.03 10.99 14.20
CA GLU A 225 -3.22 9.80 15.01
C GLU A 225 -4.44 9.05 14.48
N PHE A 226 -4.28 7.76 14.20
CA PHE A 226 -5.36 6.85 13.86
C PHE A 226 -5.48 5.79 14.94
N THR A 227 -6.69 5.60 15.46
CA THR A 227 -7.00 4.58 16.47
C THR A 227 -8.19 3.75 16.00
N GLU A 228 -8.03 2.44 15.94
CA GLU A 228 -9.15 1.52 15.72
C GLU A 228 -9.96 1.37 17.02
N THR A 229 -11.23 1.75 17.00
CA THR A 229 -12.09 1.80 18.19
C THR A 229 -13.10 0.67 18.27
N GLY A 230 -13.26 -0.15 17.22
CA GLY A 230 -14.18 -1.28 17.16
C GLY A 230 -13.67 -2.54 17.86
N GLY A 231 -12.35 -2.63 18.06
CA GLY A 231 -11.68 -3.75 18.75
C GLY A 231 -11.69 -5.07 17.99
N LYS A 232 -11.95 -5.05 16.67
CA LYS A 232 -12.12 -6.26 15.86
C LYS A 232 -11.26 -6.30 14.60
N ALA A 233 -10.80 -5.18 14.12
CA ALA A 233 -10.05 -5.10 12.88
C ALA A 233 -8.94 -4.05 13.02
N GLY A 234 -7.75 -4.37 12.54
CA GLY A 234 -6.69 -3.40 12.36
C GLY A 234 -6.74 -2.77 10.98
N ALA A 235 -5.88 -1.79 10.75
CA ALA A 235 -5.68 -1.17 9.45
C ALA A 235 -4.20 -1.01 9.18
N SER A 236 -3.84 -1.05 7.89
CA SER A 236 -2.49 -0.74 7.44
C SER A 236 -2.51 0.58 6.69
N ALA A 237 -1.53 1.45 6.96
CA ALA A 237 -1.53 2.79 6.40
C ALA A 237 -0.15 3.23 5.91
N LEU A 238 -0.17 4.19 4.99
CA LEU A 238 1.01 4.94 4.57
C LEU A 238 0.69 6.42 4.38
N GLY A 239 1.72 7.25 4.46
CA GLY A 239 1.68 8.64 4.07
C GLY A 239 2.53 8.92 2.83
N LEU A 240 2.08 9.86 2.00
CA LEU A 240 2.87 10.44 0.92
C LEU A 240 2.85 11.96 1.07
N LEU A 241 4.03 12.58 1.11
CA LEU A 241 4.18 14.03 1.11
C LEU A 241 4.44 14.50 -0.32
N PHE A 242 3.48 15.21 -0.89
CA PHE A 242 3.59 15.84 -2.20
C PHE A 242 4.18 17.23 -2.08
N SER A 243 5.16 17.52 -2.93
CA SER A 243 5.74 18.87 -3.05
C SER A 243 4.87 19.77 -3.93
N PRO A 244 5.08 21.10 -3.89
CA PRO A 244 4.39 22.04 -4.80
C PRO A 244 4.66 21.79 -6.29
N ARG A 245 5.69 21.00 -6.61
CA ARG A 245 6.04 20.62 -7.99
C ARG A 245 5.46 19.28 -8.42
N GLY A 246 4.67 18.61 -7.54
CA GLY A 246 4.06 17.31 -7.82
C GLY A 246 4.97 16.10 -7.57
N THR A 247 6.25 16.30 -7.23
CA THR A 247 7.06 15.19 -6.72
C THR A 247 6.58 14.75 -5.35
N PHE A 248 6.82 13.50 -4.98
CA PHE A 248 6.39 13.00 -3.69
C PHE A 248 7.47 12.11 -3.02
N THR A 249 7.35 11.97 -1.73
CA THR A 249 8.13 11.01 -0.94
C THR A 249 7.22 10.31 0.06
N SER A 250 7.62 9.12 0.49
CA SER A 250 6.90 8.40 1.56
C SER A 250 7.09 9.10 2.91
N VAL A 251 6.04 9.08 3.71
CA VAL A 251 6.04 9.43 5.11
C VAL A 251 5.72 8.17 5.90
N HIS A 252 6.64 7.76 6.73
CA HIS A 252 6.50 6.51 7.47
C HIS A 252 5.40 6.61 8.53
N SER A 253 4.54 5.59 8.58
CA SER A 253 3.63 5.39 9.70
C SER A 253 4.38 4.77 10.87
N VAL A 254 4.11 5.23 12.08
CA VAL A 254 4.68 4.69 13.31
C VAL A 254 3.57 4.00 14.09
N SER A 255 3.64 2.67 14.19
CA SER A 255 2.74 1.90 15.05
C SER A 255 3.08 2.12 16.51
N ILE A 256 2.04 2.12 17.38
CA ILE A 256 2.19 2.22 18.83
C ILE A 256 1.92 0.86 19.49
N ASP A 257 1.97 -0.21 18.77
CA ASP A 257 1.74 -1.53 19.38
C ASP A 257 2.79 -1.74 20.50
N PRO A 258 2.35 -1.83 21.78
CA PRO A 258 3.25 -2.02 22.92
C PRO A 258 3.98 -3.36 22.92
N HIS A 259 3.68 -4.25 21.98
CA HIS A 259 4.37 -5.54 21.83
C HIS A 259 5.71 -5.46 21.10
N TYR A 260 6.08 -4.27 20.58
CA TYR A 260 7.37 -4.03 19.91
C TYR A 260 8.38 -3.24 20.75
N PHE A 261 8.13 -3.02 22.06
CA PHE A 261 9.06 -2.37 22.98
C PHE A 261 9.44 -3.28 24.14
#